data_99c3cfdde57b0de7dbcd0d90d7d840a3
#
_entry.id   99c3cfdde57b0de7dbcd0d90d7d840a3
#
_cell.length_a   1.000
_cell.length_b   1.000
_cell.length_c   1.000
_cell.angle_alpha   90.00
_cell.angle_beta   90.00
_cell.angle_gamma   90.00
#
_symmetry.space_group_name_H-M   'P 1'
#
loop_
_entity.id
_entity.type
_entity.pdbx_description
1 polymer ?
#
loop_
_entity_poly.entity_id
_entity_poly.type
_entity_poly.pdbx_seq_one_letter_code
_entity_poly.pdbx_strand_id
1 'polypeptide(L)'
;ISNEKSLIEKKIEKKSKNFYNKQVDDNFEFNFRIDKYKINIPKNTFLKNTDLFIDLIKDSLKIINPNIPVFKNIKIIFPNTNNKKGNYLANLDKNKNESFVTSKLNSKNNFETKTKKLGTFFIKKDSISPTIKSLSFNKGDWISNKNYIKFRILDKESGIKTYRGTINGKWVLFEYEYKKNQISYEFDKYSSKKLMNEVEINIEDMVGNKKIFKSFFYRKTK
;
A
#
# COMPACT_ATOMS: atom_id res chain seq x y z
N ILE A 1 6.66 3.71 -41.88
CA ILE A 1 5.41 3.77 -41.06
C ILE A 1 4.60 2.46 -41.22
N SER A 2 4.63 1.80 -42.39
CA SER A 2 3.93 0.51 -42.62
C SER A 2 4.62 -0.69 -41.96
N ASN A 3 5.93 -0.67 -41.75
CA ASN A 3 6.69 -1.79 -41.20
C ASN A 3 6.58 -1.93 -39.68
N GLU A 4 6.38 -0.82 -38.94
CA GLU A 4 6.20 -0.89 -37.46
C GLU A 4 4.81 -1.40 -37.07
N LYS A 5 3.77 -1.04 -37.84
CA LYS A 5 2.42 -1.60 -37.65
C LYS A 5 2.40 -3.12 -37.85
N SER A 6 3.08 -3.61 -38.90
CA SER A 6 3.17 -5.04 -39.21
C SER A 6 4.00 -5.83 -38.20
N LEU A 7 5.01 -5.21 -37.56
CA LEU A 7 5.80 -5.82 -36.47
C LEU A 7 5.02 -5.89 -35.16
N ILE A 8 4.18 -4.89 -34.86
CA ILE A 8 3.29 -4.90 -33.73
C ILE A 8 2.21 -5.97 -33.93
N GLU A 9 1.61 -6.05 -35.09
CA GLU A 9 0.62 -7.09 -35.42
C GLU A 9 1.22 -8.50 -35.39
N LYS A 10 2.42 -8.72 -35.93
CA LYS A 10 3.11 -10.03 -35.88
C LYS A 10 3.55 -10.45 -34.46
N LYS A 11 3.86 -9.50 -33.56
CA LYS A 11 4.11 -9.80 -32.13
C LYS A 11 2.83 -10.10 -31.36
N ILE A 12 1.67 -9.70 -31.86
CA ILE A 12 0.34 -9.91 -31.27
C ILE A 12 -0.19 -11.33 -31.57
N GLU A 13 0.28 -12.00 -32.62
CA GLU A 13 -0.24 -13.31 -33.04
C GLU A 13 0.17 -14.53 -32.19
N LYS A 14 1.09 -14.40 -31.24
CA LYS A 14 1.30 -15.40 -30.17
C LYS A 14 0.54 -15.03 -28.90
N LYS A 15 -0.76 -14.75 -29.03
CA LYS A 15 -1.59 -14.41 -27.86
C LYS A 15 -1.99 -15.65 -27.08
N SER A 16 -1.72 -15.60 -25.77
CA SER A 16 -2.39 -16.46 -24.80
C SER A 16 -3.91 -16.29 -24.98
N LYS A 17 -4.69 -17.36 -24.78
CA LYS A 17 -6.17 -17.34 -24.86
C LYS A 17 -6.86 -16.31 -23.95
N ASN A 18 -6.10 -15.54 -23.17
CA ASN A 18 -6.53 -14.68 -22.07
C ASN A 18 -6.18 -13.19 -22.28
N PHE A 19 -5.87 -12.78 -23.50
CA PHE A 19 -5.57 -11.39 -23.84
C PHE A 19 -6.78 -10.73 -24.49
N TYR A 20 -7.17 -9.57 -23.97
CA TYR A 20 -8.33 -8.81 -24.44
C TYR A 20 -7.90 -7.38 -24.78
N ASN A 21 -8.35 -6.88 -25.91
CA ASN A 21 -8.29 -5.46 -26.26
C ASN A 21 -9.67 -4.85 -26.05
N LYS A 22 -9.76 -3.74 -25.33
CA LYS A 22 -11.00 -3.00 -25.09
C LYS A 22 -10.79 -1.55 -25.49
N GLN A 23 -11.46 -1.15 -26.57
CA GLN A 23 -11.55 0.25 -26.94
C GLN A 23 -12.50 0.96 -25.98
N VAL A 24 -12.02 2.01 -25.34
CA VAL A 24 -12.77 2.82 -24.36
C VAL A 24 -12.99 4.20 -24.96
N ASP A 25 -14.24 4.55 -25.22
CA ASP A 25 -14.64 5.91 -25.54
C ASP A 25 -14.78 6.70 -24.23
N ASP A 26 -13.92 7.71 -24.03
CA ASP A 26 -13.82 8.44 -22.78
C ASP A 26 -15.08 9.29 -22.45
N ASN A 27 -15.99 9.48 -23.40
CA ASN A 27 -17.27 10.18 -23.17
C ASN A 27 -18.30 9.34 -22.41
N PHE A 28 -18.08 8.04 -22.31
CA PHE A 28 -19.02 7.10 -21.69
C PHE A 28 -18.40 6.37 -20.49
N GLU A 29 -19.26 5.85 -19.64
CA GLU A 29 -18.88 4.90 -18.61
C GLU A 29 -18.85 3.48 -19.19
N PHE A 30 -17.76 2.76 -18.91
CA PHE A 30 -17.60 1.37 -19.32
C PHE A 30 -17.67 0.43 -18.14
N ASN A 31 -18.55 -0.56 -18.26
CA ASN A 31 -18.65 -1.67 -17.33
C ASN A 31 -18.42 -2.97 -18.08
N PHE A 32 -17.40 -3.72 -17.74
CA PHE A 32 -17.17 -5.00 -18.37
C PHE A 32 -16.67 -6.06 -17.37
N ARG A 33 -16.94 -7.29 -17.73
CA ARG A 33 -16.46 -8.46 -17.00
C ARG A 33 -15.53 -9.27 -17.90
N ILE A 34 -14.39 -9.66 -17.34
CA ILE A 34 -13.45 -10.56 -17.98
C ILE A 34 -13.21 -11.71 -17.02
N ASP A 35 -13.68 -12.91 -17.37
CA ASP A 35 -13.70 -14.07 -16.49
C ASP A 35 -14.38 -13.74 -15.14
N LYS A 36 -13.65 -13.87 -14.06
CA LYS A 36 -14.08 -13.59 -12.68
C LYS A 36 -13.92 -12.12 -12.26
N TYR A 37 -13.23 -11.29 -13.04
CA TYR A 37 -12.94 -9.88 -12.72
C TYR A 37 -14.02 -8.96 -13.28
N LYS A 38 -14.36 -7.90 -12.52
CA LYS A 38 -15.23 -6.82 -13.00
C LYS A 38 -14.46 -5.51 -12.95
N ILE A 39 -14.57 -4.74 -14.03
CA ILE A 39 -13.89 -3.46 -14.19
C ILE A 39 -14.93 -2.42 -14.59
N ASN A 40 -14.97 -1.32 -13.86
CA ASN A 40 -15.76 -0.15 -14.18
C ASN A 40 -14.81 1.03 -14.42
N ILE A 41 -14.98 1.69 -15.54
CA ILE A 41 -14.22 2.86 -15.97
C ILE A 41 -15.20 4.02 -16.11
N PRO A 42 -15.17 5.02 -15.22
CA PRO A 42 -16.02 6.20 -15.32
C PRO A 42 -15.70 7.02 -16.58
N LYS A 43 -16.68 7.75 -17.10
CA LYS A 43 -16.46 8.73 -18.16
C LYS A 43 -15.37 9.75 -17.77
N ASN A 44 -14.65 10.24 -18.76
CA ASN A 44 -13.53 11.20 -18.59
C ASN A 44 -12.43 10.64 -17.67
N THR A 45 -12.11 9.36 -17.84
CA THR A 45 -11.01 8.72 -17.11
C THR A 45 -9.67 8.96 -17.80
N PHE A 46 -9.63 9.07 -19.15
CA PHE A 46 -8.40 9.13 -19.94
C PHE A 46 -8.19 10.42 -20.76
N LEU A 47 -9.13 11.35 -20.80
CA LEU A 47 -9.16 12.57 -21.63
C LEU A 47 -9.29 12.32 -23.15
N LYS A 48 -9.21 11.11 -23.63
CA LYS A 48 -9.43 10.72 -25.05
C LYS A 48 -9.72 9.24 -25.12
N ASN A 49 -10.31 8.84 -26.23
CA ASN A 49 -10.53 7.44 -26.52
C ASN A 49 -9.21 6.67 -26.48
N THR A 50 -9.20 5.52 -25.86
CA THR A 50 -7.99 4.73 -25.65
C THR A 50 -8.25 3.23 -25.73
N ASP A 51 -7.22 2.48 -26.12
CA ASP A 51 -7.21 1.04 -26.03
C ASP A 51 -6.67 0.59 -24.67
N LEU A 52 -7.44 -0.25 -23.99
CA LEU A 52 -6.99 -0.99 -22.81
C LEU A 52 -6.64 -2.40 -23.19
N PHE A 53 -5.44 -2.79 -22.90
CA PHE A 53 -4.98 -4.18 -23.04
C PHE A 53 -5.07 -4.87 -21.70
N ILE A 54 -5.86 -5.94 -21.65
CA ILE A 54 -6.09 -6.70 -20.44
C ILE A 54 -5.60 -8.12 -20.66
N ASP A 55 -4.74 -8.58 -19.76
CA ASP A 55 -4.16 -9.92 -19.80
C ASP A 55 -4.42 -10.64 -18.49
N LEU A 56 -4.93 -11.86 -18.58
CA LEU A 56 -5.14 -12.73 -17.42
C LEU A 56 -3.99 -13.72 -17.33
N ILE A 57 -3.12 -13.52 -16.36
CA ILE A 57 -1.95 -14.35 -16.12
C ILE A 57 -2.18 -15.16 -14.83
N LYS A 58 -2.57 -16.41 -14.96
CA LYS A 58 -2.96 -17.26 -13.82
C LYS A 58 -4.07 -16.56 -13.00
N ASP A 59 -3.76 -16.23 -11.73
CA ASP A 59 -4.69 -15.53 -10.82
C ASP A 59 -4.43 -14.01 -10.75
N SER A 60 -3.81 -13.43 -11.78
CA SER A 60 -3.49 -12.01 -11.85
C SER A 60 -4.24 -11.34 -12.99
N LEU A 61 -4.61 -10.08 -12.77
CA LEU A 61 -5.25 -9.20 -13.75
C LEU A 61 -4.27 -8.10 -14.13
N LYS A 62 -3.79 -8.12 -15.38
CA LYS A 62 -2.91 -7.07 -15.90
C LYS A 62 -3.71 -6.10 -16.77
N ILE A 63 -3.66 -4.82 -16.46
CA ILE A 63 -4.32 -3.74 -17.20
C ILE A 63 -3.24 -2.77 -17.67
N ILE A 64 -3.16 -2.58 -18.99
CA ILE A 64 -2.18 -1.69 -19.63
C ILE A 64 -2.91 -0.74 -20.57
N ASN A 65 -2.46 0.51 -20.62
CA ASN A 65 -2.81 1.43 -21.70
C ASN A 65 -1.54 1.96 -22.38
N PRO A 66 -1.63 2.56 -23.56
CA PRO A 66 -0.49 3.12 -24.27
C PRO A 66 -0.03 4.47 -23.69
N ASN A 67 0.42 4.48 -22.41
CA ASN A 67 0.98 5.66 -21.72
C ASN A 67 0.04 6.87 -21.59
N ILE A 68 -1.26 6.67 -21.55
CA ILE A 68 -2.23 7.74 -21.33
C ILE A 68 -2.45 7.92 -19.83
N PRO A 69 -2.42 9.16 -19.31
CA PRO A 69 -2.70 9.42 -17.89
C PRO A 69 -4.10 8.99 -17.48
N VAL A 70 -4.23 8.49 -16.25
CA VAL A 70 -5.51 8.08 -15.65
C VAL A 70 -5.97 9.16 -14.68
N PHE A 71 -7.04 9.89 -15.00
CA PHE A 71 -7.52 11.03 -14.21
C PHE A 71 -8.55 10.65 -13.15
N LYS A 72 -9.41 9.66 -13.42
CA LYS A 72 -10.39 9.15 -12.46
C LYS A 72 -10.04 7.74 -12.00
N ASN A 73 -10.54 7.39 -10.82
CA ASN A 73 -10.36 6.05 -10.30
C ASN A 73 -11.16 5.04 -11.11
N ILE A 74 -10.48 4.01 -11.58
CA ILE A 74 -11.07 2.79 -12.11
C ILE A 74 -11.48 1.92 -10.92
N LYS A 75 -12.69 1.39 -10.94
CA LYS A 75 -13.16 0.42 -9.95
C LYS A 75 -12.87 -1.00 -10.44
N ILE A 76 -12.21 -1.80 -9.60
CA ILE A 76 -11.92 -3.20 -9.90
C ILE A 76 -12.51 -4.06 -8.79
N ILE A 77 -13.25 -5.10 -9.18
CA ILE A 77 -13.63 -6.18 -8.28
C ILE A 77 -12.75 -7.39 -8.61
N PHE A 78 -11.91 -7.75 -7.66
CA PHE A 78 -10.92 -8.81 -7.76
C PHE A 78 -11.32 -9.99 -6.86
N PRO A 79 -11.47 -11.21 -7.39
CA PRO A 79 -11.89 -12.37 -6.60
C PRO A 79 -10.90 -12.71 -5.50
N ASN A 80 -11.39 -12.92 -4.29
CA ASN A 80 -10.59 -13.43 -3.18
C ASN A 80 -10.76 -14.95 -3.08
N THR A 81 -10.13 -15.68 -3.98
CA THR A 81 -10.35 -17.12 -4.18
C THR A 81 -9.99 -17.98 -2.97
N ASN A 82 -9.06 -17.53 -2.14
CA ASN A 82 -8.53 -18.33 -1.03
C ASN A 82 -8.98 -17.88 0.35
N ASN A 83 -9.66 -16.74 0.46
CA ASN A 83 -10.19 -16.14 1.69
C ASN A 83 -9.30 -16.33 2.95
N LYS A 84 -7.99 -16.21 2.81
CA LYS A 84 -7.04 -16.41 3.91
C LYS A 84 -6.82 -15.09 4.66
N LYS A 85 -6.74 -15.17 5.98
CA LYS A 85 -6.34 -14.05 6.81
C LYS A 85 -4.96 -13.54 6.36
N GLY A 86 -4.82 -12.22 6.28
CA GLY A 86 -3.59 -11.57 5.81
C GLY A 86 -3.50 -11.40 4.29
N ASN A 87 -4.50 -11.86 3.52
CA ASN A 87 -4.55 -11.58 2.10
C ASN A 87 -4.82 -10.09 1.84
N TYR A 88 -4.14 -9.55 0.84
CA TYR A 88 -4.35 -8.19 0.34
C TYR A 88 -4.18 -8.12 -1.18
N LEU A 89 -4.71 -7.07 -1.78
CA LEU A 89 -4.52 -6.80 -3.19
C LEU A 89 -3.23 -6.01 -3.37
N ALA A 90 -2.31 -6.52 -4.19
CA ALA A 90 -1.08 -5.87 -4.60
C ALA A 90 -1.15 -5.45 -6.06
N ASN A 91 -0.35 -4.45 -6.43
CA ASN A 91 -0.17 -3.99 -7.80
C ASN A 91 1.33 -3.92 -8.13
N LEU A 92 1.70 -4.48 -9.26
CA LEU A 92 3.01 -4.34 -9.88
C LEU A 92 2.90 -3.36 -11.04
N ASP A 93 3.55 -2.21 -10.94
CA ASP A 93 3.54 -1.18 -11.97
C ASP A 93 4.40 -1.54 -13.20
N LYS A 94 4.43 -0.67 -14.21
CA LYS A 94 5.24 -0.87 -15.41
C LYS A 94 6.76 -0.92 -15.15
N ASN A 95 7.22 -0.32 -14.06
CA ASN A 95 8.61 -0.30 -13.64
C ASN A 95 8.96 -1.47 -12.70
N LYS A 96 8.03 -2.40 -12.51
CA LYS A 96 8.13 -3.55 -11.60
C LYS A 96 8.19 -3.16 -10.11
N ASN A 97 7.69 -1.98 -9.75
CA ASN A 97 7.52 -1.60 -8.35
C ASN A 97 6.22 -2.21 -7.82
N GLU A 98 6.35 -3.00 -6.77
CA GLU A 98 5.22 -3.56 -6.07
C GLU A 98 4.67 -2.57 -5.04
N SER A 99 3.36 -2.50 -4.90
CA SER A 99 2.69 -1.66 -3.92
C SER A 99 1.39 -2.28 -3.43
N PHE A 100 1.08 -2.03 -2.16
CA PHE A 100 -0.23 -2.31 -1.58
C PHE A 100 -1.31 -1.52 -2.33
N VAL A 101 -2.46 -2.16 -2.54
CA VAL A 101 -3.65 -1.52 -3.12
C VAL A 101 -4.74 -1.44 -2.07
N THR A 102 -5.10 -0.22 -1.68
CA THR A 102 -6.21 0.01 -0.76
C THR A 102 -7.48 -0.60 -1.33
N SER A 103 -8.05 -1.56 -0.63
CA SER A 103 -9.23 -2.30 -1.03
C SER A 103 -10.07 -2.64 0.20
N LYS A 104 -11.35 -2.94 -0.04
CA LYS A 104 -12.26 -3.48 0.97
C LYS A 104 -12.87 -4.78 0.46
N LEU A 105 -13.24 -5.66 1.35
CA LEU A 105 -14.02 -6.84 1.00
C LEU A 105 -15.50 -6.42 0.82
N ASN A 106 -16.10 -6.81 -0.28
CA ASN A 106 -17.53 -6.63 -0.51
C ASN A 106 -18.34 -7.79 0.11
N SER A 107 -19.68 -7.74 0.01
CA SER A 107 -20.59 -8.76 0.55
C SER A 107 -20.34 -10.18 0.02
N LYS A 108 -19.70 -10.31 -1.14
CA LYS A 108 -19.29 -11.60 -1.74
C LYS A 108 -17.85 -11.97 -1.42
N ASN A 109 -17.24 -11.27 -0.45
CA ASN A 109 -15.86 -11.46 -0.02
C ASN A 109 -14.80 -11.29 -1.13
N ASN A 110 -15.08 -10.50 -2.15
CA ASN A 110 -14.11 -10.10 -3.16
C ASN A 110 -13.47 -8.77 -2.78
N PHE A 111 -12.20 -8.57 -3.16
CA PHE A 111 -11.57 -7.27 -3.03
C PHE A 111 -12.21 -6.26 -3.99
N GLU A 112 -12.69 -5.16 -3.46
CA GLU A 112 -13.16 -4.01 -4.22
C GLU A 112 -12.22 -2.84 -4.02
N THR A 113 -11.63 -2.35 -5.10
CA THR A 113 -10.73 -1.20 -5.08
C THR A 113 -11.17 -0.12 -6.06
N LYS A 114 -10.78 1.12 -5.75
CA LYS A 114 -10.85 2.27 -6.65
C LYS A 114 -9.44 2.83 -6.78
N THR A 115 -8.86 2.81 -7.97
CA THR A 115 -7.46 3.15 -8.20
C THR A 115 -7.24 3.84 -9.53
N LYS A 116 -6.24 4.71 -9.58
CA LYS A 116 -5.68 5.27 -10.83
C LYS A 116 -4.47 4.45 -11.33
N LYS A 117 -4.01 3.48 -10.53
CA LYS A 117 -2.89 2.63 -10.91
C LYS A 117 -3.33 1.65 -11.98
N LEU A 118 -2.48 1.49 -12.99
CA LEU A 118 -2.51 0.41 -13.96
C LEU A 118 -1.34 -0.54 -13.66
N GLY A 119 -1.32 -1.69 -14.31
CA GLY A 119 -0.31 -2.72 -14.09
C GLY A 119 -0.92 -4.07 -13.77
N THR A 120 -0.19 -4.91 -13.07
CA THR A 120 -0.63 -6.26 -12.72
C THR A 120 -1.15 -6.28 -11.29
N PHE A 121 -2.42 -6.63 -11.14
CA PHE A 121 -3.07 -6.81 -9.84
C PHE A 121 -3.08 -8.30 -9.48
N PHE A 122 -2.76 -8.61 -8.23
CA PHE A 122 -2.72 -9.99 -7.72
C PHE A 122 -2.93 -10.01 -6.21
N ILE A 123 -3.31 -11.18 -5.69
CA ILE A 123 -3.42 -11.38 -4.24
C ILE A 123 -2.05 -11.77 -3.69
N LYS A 124 -1.65 -11.09 -2.64
CA LYS A 124 -0.49 -11.42 -1.82
C LYS A 124 -0.92 -11.68 -0.39
N LYS A 125 -0.14 -12.42 0.35
CA LYS A 125 -0.38 -12.69 1.77
C LYS A 125 0.73 -12.07 2.60
N ASP A 126 0.33 -11.36 3.64
CA ASP A 126 1.22 -10.90 4.69
C ASP A 126 0.84 -11.58 6.02
N SER A 127 1.79 -12.25 6.62
CA SER A 127 1.66 -12.89 7.93
C SER A 127 2.78 -12.48 8.88
N ILE A 128 3.56 -11.46 8.51
CA ILE A 128 4.73 -10.99 9.24
C ILE A 128 4.34 -9.69 9.95
N SER A 129 4.54 -9.66 11.26
CA SER A 129 4.31 -8.42 12.02
C SER A 129 5.35 -7.35 11.67
N PRO A 130 4.97 -6.06 11.69
CA PRO A 130 5.90 -4.96 11.48
C PRO A 130 7.04 -4.97 12.51
N THR A 131 8.12 -4.28 12.21
CA THR A 131 9.30 -4.18 13.06
C THR A 131 9.39 -2.80 13.70
N ILE A 132 9.90 -2.76 14.95
CA ILE A 132 10.19 -1.53 15.68
C ILE A 132 11.61 -1.61 16.21
N LYS A 133 12.41 -0.56 15.98
CA LYS A 133 13.77 -0.44 16.52
C LYS A 133 13.98 0.95 17.09
N SER A 134 14.41 1.05 18.34
CA SER A 134 14.88 2.32 18.91
C SER A 134 16.16 2.80 18.20
N LEU A 135 16.19 4.08 17.86
CA LEU A 135 17.36 4.74 17.23
C LEU A 135 18.05 5.72 18.19
N SER A 136 17.42 6.04 19.31
CA SER A 136 17.87 7.13 20.18
C SER A 136 18.46 6.63 21.49
N PHE A 137 18.06 5.45 21.96
CA PHE A 137 18.48 4.95 23.26
C PHE A 137 18.35 3.43 23.33
N ASN A 138 19.09 2.83 24.24
CA ASN A 138 18.89 1.46 24.69
C ASN A 138 18.11 1.45 26.00
N LYS A 139 17.55 0.29 26.36
CA LYS A 139 16.80 0.13 27.61
C LYS A 139 17.66 0.57 28.81
N GLY A 140 17.14 1.55 29.58
CA GLY A 140 17.77 2.05 30.77
C GLY A 140 18.80 3.17 30.54
N ASP A 141 18.99 3.67 29.32
CA ASP A 141 19.91 4.77 29.04
C ASP A 141 19.47 6.10 29.67
N TRP A 142 20.43 6.92 30.03
CA TRP A 142 20.25 8.33 30.37
C TRP A 142 20.22 9.19 29.12
N ILE A 143 19.12 9.91 28.88
CA ILE A 143 18.94 10.72 27.66
C ILE A 143 18.61 12.19 27.95
N SER A 144 19.05 12.74 29.11
CA SER A 144 18.77 14.13 29.51
C SER A 144 19.28 15.17 28.49
N ASN A 145 20.30 14.82 27.71
CA ASN A 145 20.90 15.67 26.68
C ASN A 145 20.19 15.55 25.31
N LYS A 146 19.16 14.70 25.16
CA LYS A 146 18.47 14.50 23.90
C LYS A 146 17.16 15.30 23.87
N ASN A 147 16.90 15.95 22.74
CA ASN A 147 15.63 16.66 22.52
C ASN A 147 14.55 15.74 21.94
N TYR A 148 14.95 14.58 21.39
CA TYR A 148 14.04 13.64 20.71
C TYR A 148 14.32 12.21 21.09
N ILE A 149 13.27 11.39 21.09
CA ILE A 149 13.39 9.95 20.94
C ILE A 149 12.87 9.53 19.56
N LYS A 150 13.59 8.61 18.91
CA LYS A 150 13.33 8.18 17.55
C LYS A 150 13.28 6.68 17.45
N PHE A 151 12.37 6.20 16.62
CA PHE A 151 12.23 4.77 16.33
C PHE A 151 12.10 4.57 14.82
N ARG A 152 12.75 3.53 14.32
CA ARG A 152 12.46 3.04 12.97
C ARG A 152 11.30 2.06 13.07
N ILE A 153 10.26 2.27 12.27
CA ILE A 153 9.14 1.36 12.11
C ILE A 153 9.08 0.94 10.64
N LEU A 154 8.92 -0.34 10.37
CA LEU A 154 8.92 -0.85 9.01
C LEU A 154 8.06 -2.10 8.90
N ASP A 155 7.25 -2.12 7.88
CA ASP A 155 6.64 -3.30 7.32
C ASP A 155 6.99 -3.38 5.83
N LYS A 156 7.50 -4.54 5.38
CA LYS A 156 8.00 -4.72 4.00
C LYS A 156 6.93 -5.24 3.05
N GLU A 157 5.86 -5.82 3.58
CA GLU A 157 4.84 -6.48 2.77
C GLU A 157 3.63 -5.56 2.55
N SER A 158 2.76 -5.45 3.54
CA SER A 158 1.54 -4.66 3.40
C SER A 158 1.72 -3.19 3.76
N GLY A 159 2.75 -2.84 4.52
CA GLY A 159 3.04 -1.49 4.98
C GLY A 159 2.35 -1.14 6.30
N ILE A 160 2.78 -0.03 6.92
CA ILE A 160 2.25 0.43 8.21
C ILE A 160 0.88 1.10 8.00
N LYS A 161 -0.12 0.63 8.73
CA LYS A 161 -1.47 1.21 8.77
C LYS A 161 -1.61 2.25 9.85
N THR A 162 -1.23 1.89 11.09
CA THR A 162 -1.32 2.78 12.25
C THR A 162 -0.15 2.56 13.19
N TYR A 163 0.16 3.61 13.94
CA TYR A 163 1.06 3.55 15.08
C TYR A 163 0.51 4.41 16.22
N ARG A 164 0.81 4.03 17.44
CA ARG A 164 0.44 4.78 18.65
C ARG A 164 1.55 4.64 19.68
N GLY A 165 2.04 5.77 20.21
CA GLY A 165 3.02 5.80 21.26
C GLY A 165 2.47 6.37 22.57
N THR A 166 2.97 5.86 23.68
CA THR A 166 2.72 6.41 25.01
C THR A 166 4.01 6.56 25.80
N ILE A 167 4.05 7.56 26.69
CA ILE A 167 5.10 7.70 27.70
C ILE A 167 4.41 7.69 29.07
N ASN A 168 4.85 6.79 29.96
CA ASN A 168 4.21 6.55 31.27
C ASN A 168 2.70 6.32 31.17
N GLY A 169 2.27 5.57 30.15
CA GLY A 169 0.86 5.26 29.88
C GLY A 169 0.04 6.39 29.24
N LYS A 170 0.58 7.62 29.18
CA LYS A 170 -0.08 8.76 28.52
C LYS A 170 0.28 8.81 27.05
N TRP A 171 -0.74 8.99 26.20
CA TRP A 171 -0.52 9.19 24.77
C TRP A 171 0.35 10.42 24.49
N VAL A 172 1.29 10.30 23.58
CA VAL A 172 2.12 11.38 23.05
C VAL A 172 2.15 11.34 21.54
N LEU A 173 2.30 12.51 20.92
CA LEU A 173 2.38 12.62 19.48
C LEU A 173 3.77 12.19 18.99
N PHE A 174 3.82 11.09 18.26
CA PHE A 174 4.99 10.74 17.46
C PHE A 174 4.76 11.22 16.03
N GLU A 175 5.65 12.05 15.51
CA GLU A 175 5.63 12.48 14.11
C GLU A 175 6.26 11.42 13.20
N TYR A 176 5.61 11.12 12.07
CA TYR A 176 6.08 10.10 11.13
C TYR A 176 6.73 10.69 9.90
N GLU A 177 7.99 10.39 9.70
CA GLU A 177 8.73 10.66 8.47
C GLU A 177 8.79 9.39 7.61
N TYR A 178 7.84 9.26 6.70
CA TYR A 178 7.64 8.04 5.91
C TYR A 178 8.85 7.71 5.00
N LYS A 179 9.58 8.72 4.50
CA LYS A 179 10.77 8.50 3.65
C LYS A 179 11.90 7.80 4.39
N LYS A 180 11.96 7.96 5.71
CA LYS A 180 12.96 7.33 6.59
C LYS A 180 12.39 6.13 7.36
N ASN A 181 11.08 5.84 7.21
CA ASN A 181 10.37 4.88 8.05
C ASN A 181 10.60 5.14 9.54
N GLN A 182 10.53 6.42 9.95
CA GLN A 182 10.91 6.86 11.28
C GLN A 182 9.77 7.61 11.95
N ILE A 183 9.51 7.28 13.21
CA ILE A 183 8.69 8.10 14.10
C ILE A 183 9.58 8.78 15.13
N SER A 184 9.23 10.01 15.52
CA SER A 184 9.97 10.80 16.51
C SER A 184 9.02 11.53 17.46
N TYR A 185 9.38 11.57 18.72
CA TYR A 185 8.76 12.39 19.76
C TYR A 185 9.74 13.44 20.24
N GLU A 186 9.34 14.70 20.19
CA GLU A 186 10.11 15.83 20.74
C GLU A 186 9.74 16.07 22.18
N PHE A 187 10.76 16.21 23.05
CA PHE A 187 10.54 16.59 24.42
C PHE A 187 10.26 18.10 24.52
N ASP A 188 9.17 18.45 25.15
CA ASP A 188 8.67 19.82 25.36
C ASP A 188 8.36 20.07 26.85
N LYS A 189 7.75 21.24 27.12
CA LYS A 189 7.32 21.65 28.46
C LYS A 189 6.21 20.76 29.07
N TYR A 190 5.50 20.00 28.24
CA TYR A 190 4.44 19.07 28.65
C TYR A 190 4.94 17.63 28.84
N SER A 191 6.18 17.39 28.50
CA SER A 191 6.80 16.08 28.64
C SER A 191 6.87 15.66 30.11
N SER A 192 6.87 14.36 30.35
CA SER A 192 6.96 13.80 31.70
C SER A 192 8.19 14.31 32.46
N LYS A 193 7.97 14.76 33.69
CA LYS A 193 9.04 15.17 34.62
C LYS A 193 9.57 14.04 35.49
N LYS A 194 9.08 12.81 35.31
CA LYS A 194 9.59 11.65 36.03
C LYS A 194 11.02 11.36 35.63
N LEU A 195 11.83 10.88 36.58
CA LEU A 195 13.20 10.49 36.33
C LEU A 195 13.25 9.26 35.40
N MET A 196 12.48 8.23 35.69
CA MET A 196 12.29 7.04 34.87
C MET A 196 11.03 7.19 34.00
N ASN A 197 11.15 6.96 32.72
CA ASN A 197 10.06 7.10 31.78
C ASN A 197 9.92 5.81 30.95
N GLU A 198 8.76 5.19 31.04
CA GLU A 198 8.40 4.04 30.24
C GLU A 198 7.82 4.50 28.91
N VAL A 199 8.26 3.87 27.82
CA VAL A 199 7.73 4.09 26.48
C VAL A 199 7.14 2.81 25.95
N GLU A 200 5.93 2.93 25.40
CA GLU A 200 5.27 1.86 24.67
C GLU A 200 4.86 2.36 23.29
N ILE A 201 5.18 1.57 22.25
CA ILE A 201 4.78 1.86 20.87
C ILE A 201 4.06 0.63 20.33
N ASN A 202 2.83 0.85 19.88
CA ASN A 202 1.99 -0.14 19.22
C ASN A 202 1.93 0.19 17.74
N ILE A 203 2.20 -0.76 16.86
CA ILE A 203 2.00 -0.63 15.42
C ILE A 203 1.13 -1.76 14.88
N GLU A 204 0.37 -1.41 13.83
CA GLU A 204 -0.45 -2.34 13.06
C GLU A 204 -0.18 -2.12 11.58
N ASP A 205 0.01 -3.19 10.81
CA ASP A 205 0.11 -3.17 9.35
C ASP A 205 -1.26 -3.12 8.67
N MET A 206 -1.27 -3.04 7.33
CA MET A 206 -2.50 -2.90 6.55
C MET A 206 -3.41 -4.13 6.60
N VAL A 207 -2.91 -5.29 6.99
CA VAL A 207 -3.68 -6.54 7.10
C VAL A 207 -4.00 -6.95 8.54
N GLY A 208 -3.55 -6.14 9.53
CA GLY A 208 -3.89 -6.29 10.94
C GLY A 208 -2.89 -7.07 11.78
N ASN A 209 -1.67 -7.36 11.27
CA ASN A 209 -0.61 -7.90 12.13
C ASN A 209 -0.09 -6.78 13.03
N LYS A 210 0.22 -7.11 14.30
CA LYS A 210 0.55 -6.12 15.32
C LYS A 210 1.92 -6.37 15.93
N LYS A 211 2.58 -5.28 16.30
CA LYS A 211 3.82 -5.31 17.09
C LYS A 211 3.75 -4.28 18.19
N ILE A 212 4.17 -4.70 19.39
CA ILE A 212 4.31 -3.84 20.57
C ILE A 212 5.79 -3.77 20.94
N PHE A 213 6.28 -2.56 21.13
CA PHE A 213 7.61 -2.28 21.69
C PHE A 213 7.44 -1.64 23.06
N LYS A 214 8.16 -2.16 24.07
CA LYS A 214 8.19 -1.59 25.43
C LYS A 214 9.65 -1.42 25.85
N SER A 215 9.96 -0.25 26.39
CA SER A 215 11.27 0.06 26.94
C SER A 215 11.15 1.18 27.97
N PHE A 216 12.27 1.54 28.60
CA PHE A 216 12.33 2.70 29.49
C PHE A 216 13.68 3.41 29.35
N PHE A 217 13.69 4.67 29.75
CA PHE A 217 14.87 5.53 29.80
C PHE A 217 14.84 6.45 31.02
N TYR A 218 15.99 6.98 31.38
CA TYR A 218 16.11 8.00 32.43
C TYR A 218 16.32 9.37 31.80
N ARG A 219 15.65 10.38 32.37
CA ARG A 219 15.76 11.77 31.93
C ARG A 219 15.55 12.73 33.10
N LYS A 220 16.52 13.65 33.33
CA LYS A 220 16.30 14.83 34.17
C LYS A 220 15.75 15.94 33.27
N THR A 221 14.63 16.55 33.65
CA THR A 221 14.18 17.83 33.07
C THR A 221 15.08 18.93 33.61
N LYS A 222 15.57 19.79 32.75
CA LYS A 222 16.21 21.06 33.17
C LYS A 222 15.16 21.98 33.77
#